data_0bc7a26fda5c0d6d148168e9498fef3f
#
_entry.id   0bc7a26fda5c0d6d148168e9498fef3f
#
_cell.length_a   1.000
_cell.length_b   1.000
_cell.length_c   1.000
_cell.angle_alpha   90.00
_cell.angle_beta   90.00
_cell.angle_gamma   90.00
#
_symmetry.space_group_name_H-M   'P 1'
#
loop_
_entity.id
_entity.type
_entity.pdbx_description
1 polymer ?
#
loop_
_entity_poly.entity_id
_entity_poly.type
_entity_poly.pdbx_seq_one_letter_code
_entity_poly.pdbx_strand_id
1 'polypeptide(L)'
;MTQEQLAECLDVTVGAVSKWESGATTPDLSMIMELAHFFAVSVDALLGYQWQNSSLEQTLERLKKLRQQRDYEQAIQLGEKELRRYPNHFQLVYQLAMIHLDVGAENDKSHVYRGQELLCHAIELFSQNTDPELSLWTLKNKLGDSYLYSRQPEQAVKIYRENNVNGVNNARIAQALSDIMKRHEEAMPYAQKAFRQLTEELSETMVALASIYYGKMQLEKAGECMRWMISTLETMRPDKGFCETD
;
A
#
# COMPACT_ATOMS: atom_id res chain seq x y z
N MET A 1 33.19 29.31 13.33
CA MET A 1 32.64 29.48 14.69
C MET A 1 33.68 28.93 15.68
N THR A 2 33.96 29.63 16.75
CA THR A 2 34.90 29.17 17.80
C THR A 2 34.16 28.40 18.89
N GLN A 3 34.93 27.67 19.76
CA GLN A 3 34.34 26.95 20.90
C GLN A 3 33.63 27.91 21.87
N GLU A 4 34.20 29.14 22.06
CA GLU A 4 33.57 30.17 22.89
C GLU A 4 32.22 30.62 22.33
N GLN A 5 32.15 30.86 21.01
CA GLN A 5 30.90 31.26 20.35
C GLN A 5 29.83 30.18 20.42
N LEU A 6 30.20 28.91 20.24
CA LEU A 6 29.25 27.81 20.35
C LEU A 6 28.76 27.64 21.80
N ALA A 7 29.70 27.76 22.77
CA ALA A 7 29.38 27.66 24.20
C ALA A 7 28.37 28.73 24.63
N GLU A 8 28.59 29.97 24.18
CA GLU A 8 27.68 31.11 24.44
C GLU A 8 26.29 30.88 23.83
N CYS A 9 26.21 30.38 22.58
CA CYS A 9 24.95 30.14 21.91
C CYS A 9 24.10 29.01 22.56
N LEU A 10 24.75 28.02 23.18
CA LEU A 10 24.11 26.87 23.79
C LEU A 10 24.00 26.94 25.32
N ASP A 11 24.40 28.09 25.92
CA ASP A 11 24.41 28.31 27.38
C ASP A 11 25.21 27.21 28.15
N VAL A 12 26.36 26.82 27.61
CA VAL A 12 27.25 25.82 28.21
C VAL A 12 28.63 26.37 28.42
N THR A 13 29.51 25.65 29.14
CA THR A 13 30.87 26.06 29.32
C THR A 13 31.76 25.76 28.11
N VAL A 14 32.74 26.58 27.80
CA VAL A 14 33.75 26.32 26.74
C VAL A 14 34.46 24.99 26.98
N GLY A 15 34.68 24.59 28.24
CA GLY A 15 35.27 23.31 28.60
C GLY A 15 34.35 22.11 28.26
N ALA A 16 33.04 22.29 28.26
CA ALA A 16 32.12 21.24 27.81
C ALA A 16 32.24 21.02 26.29
N VAL A 17 32.19 22.12 25.51
CA VAL A 17 32.37 22.07 24.05
C VAL A 17 33.72 21.43 23.69
N SER A 18 34.78 21.85 24.33
CA SER A 18 36.12 21.27 24.11
C SER A 18 36.21 19.78 24.39
N LYS A 19 35.50 19.27 25.42
CA LYS A 19 35.41 17.83 25.71
C LYS A 19 34.60 17.07 24.68
N TRP A 20 33.56 17.69 24.14
CA TRP A 20 32.75 17.06 23.06
C TRP A 20 33.56 16.95 21.77
N GLU A 21 34.24 18.02 21.37
CA GLU A 21 35.05 18.01 20.14
C GLU A 21 36.27 17.07 20.24
N SER A 22 36.87 16.95 21.45
CA SER A 22 37.95 16.00 21.68
C SER A 22 37.48 14.54 21.86
N GLY A 23 36.16 14.29 21.95
CA GLY A 23 35.60 12.97 22.23
C GLY A 23 35.78 12.49 23.67
N ALA A 24 36.21 13.35 24.59
CA ALA A 24 36.39 13.00 26.01
C ALA A 24 35.04 12.77 26.72
N THR A 25 34.00 13.48 26.28
CA THR A 25 32.61 13.26 26.70
C THR A 25 31.66 13.44 25.50
N THR A 26 30.48 12.88 25.58
CA THR A 26 29.38 13.12 24.61
C THR A 26 28.34 14.06 25.24
N PRO A 27 27.71 14.95 24.45
CA PRO A 27 26.54 15.69 24.89
C PRO A 27 25.41 14.73 25.27
N ASP A 28 24.56 15.14 26.19
CA ASP A 28 23.33 14.40 26.45
C ASP A 28 22.31 14.53 25.28
N LEU A 29 21.24 13.75 25.32
CA LEU A 29 20.26 13.70 24.22
C LEU A 29 19.60 15.08 23.99
N SER A 30 19.29 15.84 25.03
CA SER A 30 18.73 17.19 24.94
C SER A 30 19.68 18.12 24.17
N MET A 31 20.92 18.09 24.54
CA MET A 31 21.95 18.90 23.91
C MET A 31 22.24 18.49 22.46
N ILE A 32 22.15 17.19 22.15
CA ILE A 32 22.24 16.71 20.75
C ILE A 32 21.11 17.29 19.92
N MET A 33 19.88 17.34 20.44
CA MET A 33 18.73 17.92 19.75
C MET A 33 18.90 19.44 19.55
N GLU A 34 19.40 20.16 20.54
CA GLU A 34 19.71 21.60 20.45
C GLU A 34 20.80 21.88 19.42
N LEU A 35 21.87 21.10 19.42
CA LEU A 35 22.92 21.17 18.41
C LEU A 35 22.42 20.92 17.01
N ALA A 36 21.57 19.90 16.82
CA ALA A 36 20.95 19.60 15.52
C ALA A 36 20.08 20.76 15.03
N HIS A 37 19.29 21.36 15.94
CA HIS A 37 18.49 22.54 15.65
C HIS A 37 19.37 23.77 15.33
N PHE A 38 20.38 24.01 16.12
CA PHE A 38 21.31 25.13 15.94
C PHE A 38 22.03 25.09 14.58
N PHE A 39 22.50 23.90 14.16
CA PHE A 39 23.17 23.71 12.89
C PHE A 39 22.18 23.48 11.72
N ALA A 40 20.88 23.48 11.98
CA ALA A 40 19.84 23.18 10.98
C ALA A 40 20.08 21.85 10.24
N VAL A 41 20.51 20.81 10.96
CA VAL A 41 20.73 19.44 10.45
C VAL A 41 19.86 18.45 11.22
N SER A 42 19.64 17.25 10.65
CA SER A 42 19.00 16.19 11.42
C SER A 42 19.93 15.63 12.50
N VAL A 43 19.36 15.08 13.57
CA VAL A 43 20.12 14.39 14.64
C VAL A 43 20.98 13.27 14.04
N ASP A 44 20.47 12.53 13.07
CA ASP A 44 21.21 11.47 12.39
C ASP A 44 22.44 12.01 11.65
N ALA A 45 22.28 13.14 10.95
CA ALA A 45 23.40 13.79 10.27
C ALA A 45 24.44 14.30 11.25
N LEU A 46 24.01 14.88 12.39
CA LEU A 46 24.91 15.35 13.45
C LEU A 46 25.71 14.21 14.10
N LEU A 47 25.07 13.06 14.31
CA LEU A 47 25.70 11.87 14.88
C LEU A 47 26.55 11.09 13.88
N GLY A 48 26.57 11.51 12.61
CA GLY A 48 27.21 10.75 11.53
C GLY A 48 26.55 9.40 11.29
N TYR A 49 25.31 9.24 11.78
CA TYR A 49 24.55 8.01 11.60
C TYR A 49 24.06 7.94 10.18
N GLN A 50 24.83 7.28 9.34
CA GLN A 50 24.34 6.81 8.04
C GLN A 50 23.76 5.44 8.28
N TRP A 51 22.43 5.35 8.30
CA TRP A 51 21.80 4.05 8.25
C TRP A 51 22.33 3.32 7.01
N GLN A 52 23.09 2.24 7.24
CA GLN A 52 23.60 1.41 6.14
C GLN A 52 22.46 0.64 5.52
N ASN A 53 21.60 1.35 4.77
CA ASN A 53 20.50 0.78 4.01
C ASN A 53 20.96 -0.17 2.88
N SER A 54 22.22 -0.11 2.47
CA SER A 54 22.72 -0.87 1.31
C SER A 54 22.49 -2.38 1.44
N SER A 55 22.63 -2.95 2.62
CA SER A 55 22.39 -4.39 2.86
C SER A 55 20.89 -4.74 2.85
N LEU A 56 20.05 -3.91 3.47
CA LEU A 56 18.61 -4.14 3.50
C LEU A 56 17.96 -3.86 2.15
N GLU A 57 18.36 -2.80 1.46
CA GLU A 57 17.90 -2.48 0.11
C GLU A 57 18.21 -3.61 -0.88
N GLN A 58 19.44 -4.16 -0.83
CA GLN A 58 19.80 -5.34 -1.63
C GLN A 58 18.94 -6.55 -1.29
N THR A 59 18.61 -6.74 -0.01
CA THR A 59 17.71 -7.81 0.42
C THR A 59 16.30 -7.61 -0.12
N LEU A 60 15.76 -6.38 -0.04
CA LEU A 60 14.42 -6.06 -0.56
C LEU A 60 14.33 -6.30 -2.09
N GLU A 61 15.35 -5.88 -2.84
CA GLU A 61 15.43 -6.14 -4.27
C GLU A 61 15.55 -7.65 -4.58
N ARG A 62 16.31 -8.38 -3.76
CA ARG A 62 16.41 -9.84 -3.89
C ARG A 62 15.09 -10.55 -3.60
N LEU A 63 14.37 -10.15 -2.56
CA LEU A 63 13.04 -10.67 -2.24
C LEU A 63 12.06 -10.44 -3.39
N LYS A 64 12.06 -9.24 -3.98
CA LYS A 64 11.25 -8.91 -5.14
C LYS A 64 11.56 -9.82 -6.35
N LYS A 65 12.85 -10.06 -6.63
CA LYS A 65 13.28 -10.95 -7.71
C LYS A 65 12.86 -12.40 -7.45
N LEU A 66 13.10 -12.91 -6.24
CA LEU A 66 12.72 -14.28 -5.86
C LEU A 66 11.20 -14.49 -5.98
N ARG A 67 10.40 -13.51 -5.54
CA ARG A 67 8.95 -13.53 -5.71
C ARG A 67 8.52 -13.58 -7.18
N GLN A 68 9.14 -12.77 -8.05
CA GLN A 68 8.88 -12.79 -9.50
C GLN A 68 9.25 -14.13 -10.15
N GLN A 69 10.31 -14.78 -9.66
CA GLN A 69 10.76 -16.10 -10.11
C GLN A 69 9.96 -17.24 -9.48
N ARG A 70 9.03 -16.95 -8.55
CA ARG A 70 8.28 -17.91 -7.75
C ARG A 70 9.15 -18.83 -6.89
N ASP A 71 10.37 -18.41 -6.57
CA ASP A 71 11.21 -19.11 -5.60
C ASP A 71 10.85 -18.68 -4.18
N TYR A 72 9.65 -19.11 -3.77
CA TYR A 72 9.06 -18.70 -2.51
C TYR A 72 9.81 -19.26 -1.30
N GLU A 73 10.39 -20.44 -1.41
CA GLU A 73 11.13 -21.05 -0.30
C GLU A 73 12.34 -20.20 0.08
N GLN A 74 13.18 -19.84 -0.88
CA GLN A 74 14.31 -18.94 -0.62
C GLN A 74 13.87 -17.55 -0.18
N ALA A 75 12.79 -17.03 -0.75
CA ALA A 75 12.25 -15.73 -0.38
C ALA A 75 11.79 -15.69 1.09
N ILE A 76 11.06 -16.70 1.56
CA ILE A 76 10.60 -16.82 2.94
C ILE A 76 11.79 -16.97 3.91
N GLN A 77 12.73 -17.86 3.61
CA GLN A 77 13.92 -18.05 4.46
C GLN A 77 14.72 -16.74 4.59
N LEU A 78 14.96 -16.04 3.50
CA LEU A 78 15.64 -14.75 3.50
C LEU A 78 14.84 -13.69 4.27
N GLY A 79 13.55 -13.56 3.96
CA GLY A 79 12.68 -12.54 4.57
C GLY A 79 12.50 -12.73 6.07
N GLU A 80 12.22 -13.95 6.55
CA GLU A 80 12.07 -14.24 7.98
C GLU A 80 13.39 -14.05 8.75
N LYS A 81 14.54 -14.34 8.13
CA LYS A 81 15.85 -14.04 8.71
C LYS A 81 16.04 -12.55 8.92
N GLU A 82 15.77 -11.74 7.92
CA GLU A 82 15.96 -10.29 8.00
C GLU A 82 14.88 -9.61 8.86
N LEU A 83 13.66 -10.16 8.91
CA LEU A 83 12.59 -9.66 9.78
C LEU A 83 12.97 -9.70 11.26
N ARG A 84 13.79 -10.68 11.70
CA ARG A 84 14.32 -10.72 13.08
C ARG A 84 15.24 -9.56 13.39
N ARG A 85 15.92 -9.00 12.37
CA ARG A 85 16.83 -7.86 12.51
C ARG A 85 16.10 -6.53 12.38
N TYR A 86 15.09 -6.50 11.51
CA TYR A 86 14.33 -5.30 11.16
C TYR A 86 12.81 -5.52 11.28
N PRO A 87 12.31 -5.82 12.49
CA PRO A 87 10.91 -6.24 12.68
C PRO A 87 9.89 -5.16 12.30
N ASN A 88 10.26 -3.91 12.39
CA ASN A 88 9.38 -2.76 12.14
C ASN A 88 9.75 -1.99 10.85
N HIS A 89 10.36 -2.65 9.88
CA HIS A 89 10.63 -2.03 8.60
C HIS A 89 9.50 -2.32 7.61
N PHE A 90 8.71 -1.30 7.29
CA PHE A 90 7.48 -1.42 6.48
C PHE A 90 7.66 -2.25 5.20
N GLN A 91 8.62 -1.90 4.33
CA GLN A 91 8.81 -2.56 3.05
C GLN A 91 9.16 -4.05 3.19
N LEU A 92 9.95 -4.42 4.20
CA LEU A 92 10.28 -5.82 4.47
C LEU A 92 9.05 -6.60 4.92
N VAL A 93 8.33 -6.06 5.90
CA VAL A 93 7.09 -6.67 6.44
C VAL A 93 6.07 -6.85 5.31
N TYR A 94 5.86 -5.81 4.52
CA TYR A 94 4.91 -5.84 3.40
C TYR A 94 5.30 -6.86 2.32
N GLN A 95 6.56 -6.87 1.86
CA GLN A 95 6.99 -7.82 0.84
C GLN A 95 6.89 -9.26 1.32
N LEU A 96 7.27 -9.52 2.57
CA LEU A 96 7.17 -10.86 3.16
C LEU A 96 5.71 -11.28 3.34
N ALA A 97 4.82 -10.37 3.74
CA ALA A 97 3.38 -10.62 3.78
C ALA A 97 2.85 -11.08 2.41
N MET A 98 3.23 -10.35 1.35
CA MET A 98 2.79 -10.67 0.00
C MET A 98 3.32 -12.01 -0.49
N ILE A 99 4.58 -12.37 -0.16
CA ILE A 99 5.16 -13.68 -0.50
C ILE A 99 4.37 -14.81 0.19
N HIS A 100 4.08 -14.65 1.48
CA HIS A 100 3.28 -15.63 2.23
C HIS A 100 1.86 -15.78 1.64
N LEU A 101 1.22 -14.68 1.23
CA LEU A 101 -0.10 -14.74 0.62
C LEU A 101 -0.09 -15.39 -0.76
N ASP A 102 0.96 -15.19 -1.56
CA ASP A 102 1.11 -15.86 -2.87
C ASP A 102 1.22 -17.39 -2.68
N VAL A 103 2.01 -17.86 -1.72
CA VAL A 103 2.10 -19.30 -1.37
C VAL A 103 0.77 -19.82 -0.82
N GLY A 104 0.14 -19.05 0.05
CA GLY A 104 -1.14 -19.42 0.68
C GLY A 104 -2.28 -19.57 -0.31
N ALA A 105 -2.26 -18.85 -1.42
CA ALA A 105 -3.25 -18.96 -2.50
C ALA A 105 -3.20 -20.33 -3.21
N GLU A 106 -2.05 -21.03 -3.14
CA GLU A 106 -1.85 -22.38 -3.69
C GLU A 106 -2.27 -23.52 -2.74
N ASN A 107 -3.02 -23.21 -1.66
CA ASN A 107 -3.65 -24.14 -0.67
C ASN A 107 -2.90 -24.38 0.65
N ASP A 108 -1.88 -23.61 1.00
CA ASP A 108 -1.26 -23.69 2.33
C ASP A 108 -1.79 -22.62 3.29
N LYS A 109 -2.78 -23.00 4.10
CA LYS A 109 -3.41 -22.08 5.07
C LYS A 109 -2.45 -21.50 6.10
N SER A 110 -1.36 -22.19 6.45
CA SER A 110 -0.39 -21.68 7.43
C SER A 110 0.27 -20.41 6.91
N HIS A 111 0.59 -20.38 5.62
CA HIS A 111 1.13 -19.20 4.95
C HIS A 111 0.09 -18.07 4.83
N VAL A 112 -1.19 -18.39 4.61
CA VAL A 112 -2.25 -17.36 4.64
C VAL A 112 -2.30 -16.65 5.99
N TYR A 113 -2.32 -17.38 7.09
CA TYR A 113 -2.35 -16.79 8.44
C TYR A 113 -1.10 -15.95 8.73
N ARG A 114 0.08 -16.44 8.35
CA ARG A 114 1.32 -15.67 8.50
C ARG A 114 1.29 -14.40 7.66
N GLY A 115 0.82 -14.48 6.43
CA GLY A 115 0.64 -13.33 5.54
C GLY A 115 -0.34 -12.30 6.11
N GLN A 116 -1.45 -12.74 6.72
CA GLN A 116 -2.41 -11.87 7.40
C GLN A 116 -1.79 -11.12 8.58
N GLU A 117 -1.06 -11.84 9.44
CA GLU A 117 -0.36 -11.25 10.59
C GLU A 117 0.61 -10.15 10.12
N LEU A 118 1.46 -10.47 9.15
CA LEU A 118 2.41 -9.52 8.59
C LEU A 118 1.73 -8.34 7.89
N LEU A 119 0.61 -8.58 7.22
CA LEU A 119 -0.12 -7.50 6.54
C LEU A 119 -0.81 -6.56 7.54
N CYS A 120 -1.34 -7.09 8.65
CA CYS A 120 -1.83 -6.26 9.76
C CYS A 120 -0.71 -5.38 10.31
N HIS A 121 0.47 -5.95 10.54
CA HIS A 121 1.63 -5.20 11.00
C HIS A 121 2.10 -4.15 9.98
N ALA A 122 2.09 -4.48 8.68
CA ALA A 122 2.39 -3.50 7.63
C ALA A 122 1.40 -2.33 7.61
N ILE A 123 0.12 -2.57 7.91
CA ILE A 123 -0.89 -1.51 8.02
C ILE A 123 -0.55 -0.56 9.18
N GLU A 124 -0.10 -1.06 10.32
CA GLU A 124 0.35 -0.25 11.47
C GLU A 124 1.59 0.59 11.12
N LEU A 125 2.50 0.04 10.33
CA LEU A 125 3.72 0.70 9.89
C LEU A 125 3.55 1.58 8.65
N PHE A 126 2.33 1.76 8.13
CA PHE A 126 2.09 2.41 6.84
C PHE A 126 2.61 3.85 6.75
N SER A 127 2.76 4.56 7.87
CA SER A 127 3.38 5.90 7.90
C SER A 127 4.81 5.94 7.36
N GLN A 128 5.52 4.80 7.31
CA GLN A 128 6.85 4.66 6.74
C GLN A 128 6.83 4.43 5.21
N ASN A 129 5.64 4.30 4.60
CA ASN A 129 5.54 4.04 3.17
C ASN A 129 6.00 5.24 2.35
N THR A 130 6.91 5.01 1.41
CA THR A 130 7.41 6.01 0.46
C THR A 130 6.98 5.72 -0.98
N ASP A 131 6.31 4.59 -1.23
CA ASP A 131 5.81 4.22 -2.55
C ASP A 131 4.47 4.94 -2.81
N PRO A 132 4.39 5.89 -3.77
CA PRO A 132 3.17 6.62 -4.06
C PRO A 132 2.07 5.75 -4.69
N GLU A 133 2.42 4.62 -5.28
CA GLU A 133 1.46 3.69 -5.89
C GLU A 133 0.80 2.77 -4.86
N LEU A 134 1.39 2.67 -3.66
CA LEU A 134 0.88 1.83 -2.59
C LEU A 134 0.09 2.66 -1.59
N SER A 135 -1.22 2.44 -1.53
CA SER A 135 -2.11 3.13 -0.59
C SER A 135 -2.53 2.24 0.57
N LEU A 136 -2.90 2.86 1.69
CA LEU A 136 -3.49 2.15 2.83
C LEU A 136 -4.77 1.38 2.43
N TRP A 137 -5.52 1.95 1.48
CA TRP A 137 -6.69 1.30 0.88
C TRP A 137 -6.31 -0.03 0.22
N THR A 138 -5.22 -0.04 -0.55
CA THR A 138 -4.70 -1.25 -1.21
C THR A 138 -4.33 -2.32 -0.19
N LEU A 139 -3.63 -1.97 0.89
CA LEU A 139 -3.24 -2.92 1.94
C LEU A 139 -4.47 -3.53 2.62
N LYS A 140 -5.44 -2.71 2.99
CA LYS A 140 -6.68 -3.18 3.63
C LYS A 140 -7.47 -4.11 2.70
N ASN A 141 -7.53 -3.81 1.40
CA ASN A 141 -8.18 -4.72 0.46
C ASN A 141 -7.43 -6.05 0.32
N LYS A 142 -6.09 -6.02 0.27
CA LYS A 142 -5.28 -7.25 0.30
C LYS A 142 -5.55 -8.08 1.56
N LEU A 143 -5.72 -7.43 2.71
CA LEU A 143 -6.11 -8.12 3.95
C LEU A 143 -7.52 -8.74 3.81
N GLY A 144 -8.49 -8.04 3.23
CA GLY A 144 -9.80 -8.58 2.92
C GLY A 144 -9.73 -9.80 1.99
N ASP A 145 -8.95 -9.69 0.89
CA ASP A 145 -8.73 -10.80 -0.05
C ASP A 145 -8.14 -12.03 0.66
N SER A 146 -7.19 -11.83 1.59
CA SER A 146 -6.56 -12.91 2.34
C SER A 146 -7.54 -13.65 3.28
N TYR A 147 -8.54 -12.95 3.81
CA TYR A 147 -9.61 -13.58 4.59
C TYR A 147 -10.51 -14.50 3.74
N LEU A 148 -10.65 -14.22 2.45
CA LEU A 148 -11.34 -15.15 1.54
C LEU A 148 -10.51 -16.43 1.35
N TYR A 149 -9.19 -16.35 1.22
CA TYR A 149 -8.31 -17.53 1.13
C TYR A 149 -8.33 -18.38 2.40
N SER A 150 -8.44 -17.77 3.57
CA SER A 150 -8.58 -18.48 4.84
C SER A 150 -10.01 -18.96 5.14
N ARG A 151 -10.96 -18.77 4.21
CA ARG A 151 -12.39 -19.13 4.34
C ARG A 151 -13.08 -18.41 5.51
N GLN A 152 -12.77 -17.13 5.67
CA GLN A 152 -13.38 -16.23 6.66
C GLN A 152 -14.09 -15.05 5.94
N PRO A 153 -15.14 -15.32 5.14
CA PRO A 153 -15.77 -14.31 4.27
C PRO A 153 -16.44 -13.18 5.05
N GLU A 154 -16.91 -13.41 6.28
CA GLU A 154 -17.47 -12.38 7.14
C GLU A 154 -16.45 -11.29 7.48
N GLN A 155 -15.20 -11.70 7.77
CA GLN A 155 -14.10 -10.78 8.05
C GLN A 155 -13.72 -9.99 6.79
N ALA A 156 -13.67 -10.66 5.64
CA ALA A 156 -13.42 -10.01 4.36
C ALA A 156 -14.47 -8.94 4.05
N VAL A 157 -15.77 -9.29 4.15
CA VAL A 157 -16.87 -8.36 3.90
C VAL A 157 -16.83 -7.17 4.88
N LYS A 158 -16.51 -7.42 6.15
CA LYS A 158 -16.34 -6.35 7.15
C LYS A 158 -15.28 -5.34 6.69
N ILE A 159 -14.08 -5.82 6.34
CA ILE A 159 -12.98 -4.97 5.89
C ILE A 159 -13.34 -4.21 4.62
N TYR A 160 -13.96 -4.87 3.64
CA TYR A 160 -14.37 -4.22 2.41
C TYR A 160 -15.41 -3.12 2.67
N ARG A 161 -16.37 -3.32 3.59
CA ARG A 161 -17.35 -2.29 3.98
C ARG A 161 -16.70 -1.10 4.66
N GLU A 162 -15.81 -1.33 5.62
CA GLU A 162 -15.06 -0.28 6.31
C GLU A 162 -14.16 0.52 5.34
N ASN A 163 -13.74 -0.11 4.25
CA ASN A 163 -12.85 0.47 3.23
C ASN A 163 -13.59 0.82 1.93
N ASN A 164 -14.92 0.97 1.96
CA ASN A 164 -15.76 1.16 0.77
C ASN A 164 -16.04 2.64 0.48
N VAL A 165 -15.00 3.45 0.35
CA VAL A 165 -15.14 4.87 0.00
C VAL A 165 -15.69 4.98 -1.42
N ASN A 166 -16.75 5.76 -1.61
CA ASN A 166 -17.41 5.96 -2.90
C ASN A 166 -17.81 4.67 -3.65
N GLY A 167 -18.01 3.57 -2.92
CA GLY A 167 -18.48 2.33 -3.54
C GLY A 167 -17.41 1.47 -4.22
N VAL A 168 -16.13 1.81 -4.12
CA VAL A 168 -15.03 1.12 -4.82
C VAL A 168 -14.92 -0.37 -4.49
N ASN A 169 -15.46 -0.82 -3.36
CA ASN A 169 -15.48 -2.22 -2.96
C ASN A 169 -16.84 -2.91 -3.19
N ASN A 170 -17.81 -2.25 -3.79
CA ASN A 170 -19.12 -2.83 -4.01
C ASN A 170 -19.05 -4.17 -4.76
N ALA A 171 -18.24 -4.28 -5.81
CA ALA A 171 -18.05 -5.51 -6.55
C ALA A 171 -17.47 -6.65 -5.69
N ARG A 172 -16.45 -6.35 -4.85
CA ARG A 172 -15.84 -7.34 -3.93
C ARG A 172 -16.82 -7.81 -2.87
N ILE A 173 -17.61 -6.88 -2.30
CA ILE A 173 -18.65 -7.19 -1.30
C ILE A 173 -19.71 -8.10 -1.95
N ALA A 174 -20.21 -7.73 -3.13
CA ALA A 174 -21.20 -8.52 -3.84
C ALA A 174 -20.69 -9.94 -4.13
N GLN A 175 -19.48 -10.06 -4.63
CA GLN A 175 -18.87 -11.36 -4.93
C GLN A 175 -18.70 -12.23 -3.67
N ALA A 176 -18.18 -11.68 -2.59
CA ALA A 176 -18.00 -12.41 -1.33
C ALA A 176 -19.34 -12.89 -0.75
N LEU A 177 -20.36 -12.00 -0.76
CA LEU A 177 -21.71 -12.34 -0.29
C LEU A 177 -22.39 -13.38 -1.18
N SER A 178 -22.31 -13.25 -2.50
CA SER A 178 -22.97 -14.16 -3.44
C SER A 178 -22.26 -15.50 -3.56
N ASP A 179 -20.97 -15.50 -3.91
CA ASP A 179 -20.26 -16.71 -4.32
C ASP A 179 -19.88 -17.59 -3.14
N ILE A 180 -19.48 -16.97 -2.01
CA ILE A 180 -18.94 -17.70 -0.86
C ILE A 180 -20.00 -17.88 0.21
N MET A 181 -20.72 -16.81 0.58
CA MET A 181 -21.69 -16.82 1.67
C MET A 181 -23.10 -17.24 1.22
N LYS A 182 -23.37 -17.27 -0.10
CA LYS A 182 -24.70 -17.59 -0.71
C LYS A 182 -25.81 -16.63 -0.25
N ARG A 183 -25.48 -15.40 0.09
CA ARG A 183 -26.39 -14.34 0.55
C ARG A 183 -26.77 -13.43 -0.62
N HIS A 184 -27.47 -13.97 -1.62
CA HIS A 184 -27.74 -13.31 -2.90
C HIS A 184 -28.55 -12.02 -2.76
N GLU A 185 -29.58 -12.02 -1.91
CA GLU A 185 -30.41 -10.82 -1.67
C GLU A 185 -29.62 -9.66 -1.11
N GLU A 186 -28.68 -9.93 -0.21
CA GLU A 186 -27.80 -8.91 0.35
C GLU A 186 -26.72 -8.47 -0.63
N ALA A 187 -26.28 -9.35 -1.52
CA ALA A 187 -25.29 -9.07 -2.55
C ALA A 187 -25.83 -8.15 -3.66
N MET A 188 -27.12 -8.31 -4.01
CA MET A 188 -27.76 -7.65 -5.16
C MET A 188 -27.57 -6.14 -5.18
N PRO A 189 -27.89 -5.37 -4.12
CA PRO A 189 -27.72 -3.91 -4.14
C PRO A 189 -26.26 -3.46 -4.30
N TYR A 190 -25.30 -4.24 -3.82
CA TYR A 190 -23.90 -3.96 -4.06
C TYR A 190 -23.49 -4.22 -5.51
N ALA A 191 -23.93 -5.32 -6.08
CA ALA A 191 -23.68 -5.65 -7.47
C ALA A 191 -24.25 -4.58 -8.43
N GLN A 192 -25.51 -4.17 -8.19
CA GLN A 192 -26.17 -3.13 -9.00
C GLN A 192 -25.46 -1.78 -8.90
N LYS A 193 -25.02 -1.37 -7.70
CA LYS A 193 -24.24 -0.14 -7.53
C LYS A 193 -22.91 -0.21 -8.23
N ALA A 194 -22.17 -1.33 -8.10
CA ALA A 194 -20.90 -1.52 -8.79
C ALA A 194 -21.07 -1.48 -10.31
N PHE A 195 -22.09 -2.15 -10.83
CA PHE A 195 -22.39 -2.18 -12.25
C PHE A 195 -22.69 -0.78 -12.80
N ARG A 196 -23.52 -0.01 -12.10
CA ARG A 196 -23.87 1.36 -12.50
C ARG A 196 -22.62 2.24 -12.53
N GLN A 197 -21.83 2.22 -11.48
CA GLN A 197 -20.61 3.02 -11.37
C GLN A 197 -19.60 2.69 -12.50
N LEU A 198 -19.36 1.40 -12.74
CA LEU A 198 -18.45 0.97 -13.82
C LEU A 198 -18.97 1.38 -15.21
N THR A 199 -20.29 1.34 -15.43
CA THR A 199 -20.89 1.77 -16.68
C THR A 199 -20.75 3.28 -16.90
N GLU A 200 -20.94 4.08 -15.86
CA GLU A 200 -20.74 5.53 -15.88
C GLU A 200 -19.28 5.87 -16.19
N GLU A 201 -18.32 5.32 -15.44
CA GLU A 201 -16.88 5.51 -15.64
C GLU A 201 -16.43 5.07 -17.06
N LEU A 202 -16.95 3.95 -17.54
CA LEU A 202 -16.67 3.47 -18.90
C LEU A 202 -17.18 4.45 -19.96
N SER A 203 -18.41 4.95 -19.79
CA SER A 203 -19.01 5.91 -20.71
C SER A 203 -18.22 7.21 -20.76
N GLU A 204 -17.85 7.77 -19.62
CA GLU A 204 -17.01 8.96 -19.54
C GLU A 204 -15.63 8.76 -20.21
N THR A 205 -15.01 7.60 -19.97
CA THR A 205 -13.74 7.21 -20.59
C THR A 205 -13.84 7.15 -22.11
N MET A 206 -14.92 6.55 -22.64
CA MET A 206 -15.13 6.44 -24.08
C MET A 206 -15.38 7.80 -24.74
N VAL A 207 -16.12 8.70 -24.06
CA VAL A 207 -16.31 10.08 -24.52
C VAL A 207 -14.95 10.83 -24.55
N ALA A 208 -14.14 10.68 -23.51
CA ALA A 208 -12.80 11.30 -23.46
C ALA A 208 -11.90 10.80 -24.60
N LEU A 209 -11.87 9.47 -24.84
CA LEU A 209 -11.11 8.89 -25.95
C LEU A 209 -11.60 9.39 -27.31
N ALA A 210 -12.91 9.44 -27.53
CA ALA A 210 -13.50 9.98 -28.76
C ALA A 210 -13.08 11.44 -28.98
N SER A 211 -13.12 12.26 -27.93
CA SER A 211 -12.69 13.67 -27.99
C SER A 211 -11.20 13.82 -28.33
N ILE A 212 -10.33 12.97 -27.77
CA ILE A 212 -8.90 12.94 -28.09
C ILE A 212 -8.66 12.57 -29.55
N TYR A 213 -9.33 11.52 -30.05
CA TYR A 213 -9.21 11.11 -31.44
C TYR A 213 -9.77 12.18 -32.41
N TYR A 214 -10.86 12.84 -32.06
CA TYR A 214 -11.43 13.94 -32.82
C TYR A 214 -10.43 15.11 -32.92
N GLY A 215 -9.84 15.52 -31.78
CA GLY A 215 -8.81 16.57 -31.74
C GLY A 215 -7.55 16.25 -32.56
N LYS A 216 -7.25 14.95 -32.73
CA LYS A 216 -6.15 14.45 -33.58
C LYS A 216 -6.56 14.23 -35.04
N MET A 217 -7.76 14.65 -35.46
CA MET A 217 -8.34 14.45 -36.79
C MET A 217 -8.48 12.97 -37.21
N GLN A 218 -8.50 12.05 -36.24
CA GLN A 218 -8.72 10.60 -36.44
C GLN A 218 -10.21 10.28 -36.31
N LEU A 219 -11.01 10.83 -37.23
CA LEU A 219 -12.48 10.83 -37.17
C LEU A 219 -13.09 9.42 -37.14
N GLU A 220 -12.48 8.48 -37.86
CA GLU A 220 -12.94 7.07 -37.86
C GLU A 220 -12.85 6.45 -36.48
N LYS A 221 -11.71 6.57 -35.80
CA LYS A 221 -11.51 6.06 -34.44
C LYS A 221 -12.42 6.74 -33.41
N ALA A 222 -12.63 8.05 -33.55
CA ALA A 222 -13.59 8.77 -32.71
C ALA A 222 -15.01 8.20 -32.88
N GLY A 223 -15.43 7.95 -34.12
CA GLY A 223 -16.72 7.34 -34.45
C GLY A 223 -16.83 5.89 -33.94
N GLU A 224 -15.75 5.12 -33.96
CA GLU A 224 -15.72 3.75 -33.40
C GLU A 224 -15.94 3.75 -31.88
N CYS A 225 -15.26 4.64 -31.14
CA CYS A 225 -15.47 4.79 -29.71
C CYS A 225 -16.95 5.07 -29.38
N MET A 226 -17.56 6.00 -30.10
CA MET A 226 -18.97 6.36 -29.88
C MET A 226 -19.93 5.24 -30.24
N ARG A 227 -19.72 4.52 -31.35
CA ARG A 227 -20.53 3.36 -31.73
C ARG A 227 -20.44 2.25 -30.70
N TRP A 228 -19.23 1.97 -30.23
CA TRP A 228 -19.00 0.96 -29.19
C TRP A 228 -19.73 1.31 -27.90
N MET A 229 -19.66 2.57 -27.46
CA MET A 229 -20.36 3.05 -26.27
C MET A 229 -21.88 2.90 -26.42
N ILE A 230 -22.45 3.34 -27.53
CA ILE A 230 -23.90 3.24 -27.80
C ILE A 230 -24.33 1.77 -27.77
N SER A 231 -23.62 0.91 -28.48
CA SER A 231 -23.93 -0.54 -28.51
C SER A 231 -23.89 -1.16 -27.13
N THR A 232 -22.90 -0.78 -26.29
CA THR A 232 -22.79 -1.28 -24.91
C THR A 232 -23.97 -0.81 -24.07
N LEU A 233 -24.31 0.48 -24.12
CA LEU A 233 -25.44 1.04 -23.36
C LEU A 233 -26.80 0.46 -23.82
N GLU A 234 -26.97 0.18 -25.11
CA GLU A 234 -28.18 -0.45 -25.64
C GLU A 234 -28.36 -1.90 -25.17
N THR A 235 -27.25 -2.64 -24.99
CA THR A 235 -27.31 -4.01 -24.43
C THR A 235 -27.55 -4.03 -22.93
N MET A 236 -27.24 -2.92 -22.23
CA MET A 236 -27.37 -2.77 -20.78
C MET A 236 -28.70 -2.13 -20.34
N ARG A 237 -29.66 -1.91 -21.24
CA ARG A 237 -30.92 -1.26 -20.87
C ARG A 237 -31.71 -2.09 -19.84
N PRO A 238 -32.40 -1.41 -18.88
CA PRO A 238 -33.19 -2.08 -17.83
C PRO A 238 -34.30 -3.00 -18.33
N ASP A 239 -34.91 -2.66 -19.47
CA ASP A 239 -35.97 -3.44 -20.14
C ASP A 239 -35.49 -4.82 -20.62
N LYS A 240 -34.19 -5.10 -20.58
CA LYS A 240 -33.59 -6.41 -20.85
C LYS A 240 -33.24 -7.22 -19.60
N GLY A 241 -33.69 -6.82 -18.43
CA GLY A 241 -33.62 -7.59 -17.19
C GLY A 241 -32.31 -7.51 -16.42
N PHE A 242 -31.37 -6.60 -16.78
CA PHE A 242 -30.10 -6.48 -16.06
C PHE A 242 -30.13 -5.51 -14.87
N CYS A 243 -31.08 -4.60 -14.81
CA CYS A 243 -31.27 -3.67 -13.70
C CYS A 243 -32.75 -3.33 -13.60
N GLU A 244 -33.51 -4.09 -12.87
CA GLU A 244 -34.79 -3.60 -12.34
C GLU A 244 -34.44 -2.61 -11.23
N THR A 245 -34.75 -1.34 -11.47
CA THR A 245 -34.68 -0.30 -10.44
C THR A 245 -36.07 -0.24 -9.79
N ASP A 246 -36.18 -0.70 -8.55
CA ASP A 246 -37.23 -0.22 -7.64
C ASP A 246 -36.89 1.19 -7.17
#